data_b3754f75bc31740adbff7d3140cf3c8e
#
_entry.id   b3754f75bc31740adbff7d3140cf3c8e
#
_cell.length_a   1.000
_cell.length_b   1.000
_cell.length_c   1.000
_cell.angle_alpha   90.00
_cell.angle_beta   90.00
_cell.angle_gamma   90.00
#
_symmetry.space_group_name_H-M   'P 1'
#
loop_
_entity.id
_entity.type
_entity.pdbx_description
1 polymer ?
#
loop_
_entity_poly.entity_id
_entity_poly.type
_entity_poly.pdbx_seq_one_letter_code
_entity_poly.pdbx_strand_id
1 'polypeptide(L)'
;LEYLEFCMKAKGLPVSTLTIQHLNEIFQLPLDRYAAEYSTGMKKKLGFMALLLQENDVFILDEPFNGVDLKGCILMKRLIRQLKAKEKTVIISSHLIASLREICDIIHYLNEGVIYKEYHEETTEEIEEDILCNTKKIQSTSYFQ
;
A
#
# COMPACT_ATOMS: atom_id res chain seq x y z
N LEU A 1 -20.19 -6.20 5.29
CA LEU A 1 -19.95 -7.59 4.94
C LEU A 1 -20.10 -7.84 3.44
N GLU A 2 -21.23 -7.46 2.83
CA GLU A 2 -21.57 -7.68 1.42
C GLU A 2 -20.48 -7.30 0.39
N TYR A 3 -19.77 -6.18 0.62
CA TYR A 3 -18.67 -5.76 -0.23
C TYR A 3 -17.54 -6.81 -0.31
N LEU A 4 -17.15 -7.39 0.81
CA LEU A 4 -16.10 -8.42 0.85
C LEU A 4 -16.56 -9.73 0.20
N GLU A 5 -17.80 -10.11 0.43
CA GLU A 5 -18.41 -11.27 -0.24
C GLU A 5 -18.49 -11.08 -1.76
N PHE A 6 -18.86 -9.87 -2.20
CA PHE A 6 -18.84 -9.51 -3.62
C PHE A 6 -17.44 -9.64 -4.22
N CYS A 7 -16.41 -9.12 -3.55
CA CYS A 7 -15.02 -9.21 -4.01
C CYS A 7 -14.55 -10.66 -4.17
N MET A 8 -14.90 -11.54 -3.25
CA MET A 8 -14.60 -12.98 -3.36
C MET A 8 -15.34 -13.64 -4.54
N LYS A 9 -16.65 -13.36 -4.68
CA LYS A 9 -17.46 -13.85 -5.80
C LYS A 9 -16.95 -13.39 -7.16
N ALA A 10 -16.57 -12.11 -7.26
CA ALA A 10 -16.02 -11.54 -8.50
C ALA A 10 -14.71 -12.21 -8.94
N LYS A 11 -13.96 -12.78 -8.00
CA LYS A 11 -12.74 -13.58 -8.25
C LYS A 11 -13.05 -15.07 -8.52
N GLY A 12 -14.30 -15.49 -8.41
CA GLY A 12 -14.69 -16.90 -8.55
C GLY A 12 -14.35 -17.76 -7.33
N LEU A 13 -14.05 -17.13 -6.17
CA LEU A 13 -13.72 -17.83 -4.94
C LEU A 13 -14.98 -18.16 -4.12
N PRO A 14 -14.97 -19.28 -3.37
CA PRO A 14 -16.06 -19.59 -2.47
C PRO A 14 -16.14 -18.55 -1.35
N VAL A 15 -17.34 -18.04 -1.11
CA VAL A 15 -17.57 -17.07 -0.01
C VAL A 15 -17.53 -17.81 1.32
N SER A 16 -16.64 -17.40 2.21
CA SER A 16 -16.53 -17.89 3.57
C SER A 16 -16.66 -16.75 4.57
N THR A 17 -17.81 -16.66 5.20
CA THR A 17 -18.06 -15.68 6.28
C THR A 17 -17.08 -15.87 7.44
N LEU A 18 -16.68 -17.11 7.75
CA LEU A 18 -15.69 -17.39 8.79
C LEU A 18 -14.32 -16.81 8.44
N THR A 19 -13.87 -16.95 7.18
CA THR A 19 -12.60 -16.36 6.72
C THR A 19 -12.62 -14.83 6.81
N ILE A 20 -13.74 -14.21 6.42
CA ILE A 20 -13.94 -12.76 6.54
C ILE A 20 -13.89 -12.33 8.01
N GLN A 21 -14.57 -13.05 8.90
CA GLN A 21 -14.59 -12.76 10.33
C GLN A 21 -13.21 -12.88 10.97
N HIS A 22 -12.46 -13.97 10.73
CA HIS A 22 -11.09 -14.14 11.22
C HIS A 22 -10.17 -13.02 10.74
N LEU A 23 -10.26 -12.64 9.46
CA LEU A 23 -9.48 -11.51 8.96
C LEU A 23 -9.91 -10.20 9.61
N ASN A 24 -11.20 -10.02 9.89
CA ASN A 24 -11.71 -8.83 10.56
C ASN A 24 -11.35 -8.73 12.05
N GLU A 25 -11.03 -9.82 12.72
CA GLU A 25 -10.46 -9.77 14.08
C GLU A 25 -9.19 -8.91 14.10
N ILE A 26 -8.44 -8.94 13.01
CA ILE A 26 -7.22 -8.16 12.82
C ILE A 26 -7.54 -6.69 12.52
N PHE A 27 -8.44 -6.42 11.57
CA PHE A 27 -8.75 -5.06 11.09
C PHE A 27 -9.72 -4.29 11.97
N GLN A 28 -10.58 -5.02 12.71
CA GLN A 28 -11.59 -4.47 13.63
C GLN A 28 -12.54 -3.46 12.96
N LEU A 29 -12.99 -3.77 11.73
CA LEU A 29 -13.95 -2.94 11.01
C LEU A 29 -15.39 -3.29 11.41
N PRO A 30 -16.31 -2.31 11.53
CA PRO A 30 -17.73 -2.55 11.79
C PRO A 30 -18.43 -3.03 10.51
N LEU A 31 -18.36 -4.34 10.23
CA LEU A 31 -18.86 -4.94 8.98
C LEU A 31 -20.40 -4.89 8.81
N ASP A 32 -21.12 -4.46 9.83
CA ASP A 32 -22.55 -4.20 9.85
C ASP A 32 -22.95 -2.83 9.28
N ARG A 33 -21.98 -1.92 9.10
CA ARG A 33 -22.19 -0.58 8.55
C ARG A 33 -21.90 -0.52 7.05
N TYR A 34 -22.51 0.46 6.38
CA TYR A 34 -22.20 0.74 4.98
C TYR A 34 -20.79 1.32 4.83
N ALA A 35 -20.05 0.86 3.84
CA ALA A 35 -18.71 1.35 3.54
C ALA A 35 -18.68 2.87 3.20
N ALA A 36 -19.81 3.43 2.77
CA ALA A 36 -19.96 4.87 2.54
C ALA A 36 -19.71 5.70 3.82
N GLU A 37 -20.06 5.16 4.99
CA GLU A 37 -19.92 5.80 6.30
C GLU A 37 -18.51 5.66 6.90
N TYR A 38 -17.65 4.89 6.25
CA TYR A 38 -16.28 4.65 6.72
C TYR A 38 -15.41 5.89 6.52
N SER A 39 -14.51 6.15 7.47
CA SER A 39 -13.42 7.11 7.29
C SER A 39 -12.51 6.66 6.14
N THR A 40 -11.67 7.57 5.64
CA THR A 40 -10.68 7.25 4.59
C THR A 40 -9.79 6.07 5.00
N GLY A 41 -9.28 6.07 6.24
CA GLY A 41 -8.46 4.98 6.76
C GLY A 41 -9.21 3.65 6.87
N MET A 42 -10.49 3.68 7.29
CA MET A 42 -11.32 2.48 7.33
C MET A 42 -11.59 1.93 5.92
N LYS A 43 -11.83 2.80 4.93
CA LYS A 43 -12.01 2.40 3.53
C LYS A 43 -10.75 1.73 2.97
N LYS A 44 -9.57 2.26 3.29
CA LYS A 44 -8.28 1.66 2.90
C LYS A 44 -8.06 0.29 3.55
N LYS A 45 -8.34 0.17 4.85
CA LYS A 45 -8.31 -1.13 5.53
C LYS A 45 -9.27 -2.14 4.90
N LEU A 46 -10.51 -1.72 4.57
CA LEU A 46 -11.50 -2.57 3.92
C LEU A 46 -11.04 -3.02 2.52
N GLY A 47 -10.51 -2.09 1.71
CA GLY A 47 -9.95 -2.41 0.40
C GLY A 47 -8.78 -3.39 0.48
N PHE A 48 -7.86 -3.17 1.42
CA PHE A 48 -6.74 -4.08 1.63
C PHE A 48 -7.19 -5.46 2.10
N MET A 49 -8.19 -5.52 2.99
CA MET A 49 -8.83 -6.77 3.43
C MET A 49 -9.46 -7.52 2.24
N ALA A 50 -10.14 -6.81 1.34
CA ALA A 50 -10.71 -7.39 0.12
C ALA A 50 -9.63 -7.99 -0.79
N LEU A 51 -8.49 -7.30 -0.98
CA LEU A 51 -7.37 -7.81 -1.78
C LEU A 51 -6.75 -9.07 -1.18
N LEU A 52 -6.64 -9.16 0.16
CA LEU A 52 -6.14 -10.36 0.83
C LEU A 52 -7.07 -11.57 0.65
N LEU A 53 -8.39 -11.35 0.68
CA LEU A 53 -9.39 -12.39 0.49
C LEU A 53 -9.45 -12.92 -0.95
N GLN A 54 -8.94 -12.17 -1.92
CA GLN A 54 -8.91 -12.56 -3.33
C GLN A 54 -7.74 -13.47 -3.72
N GLU A 55 -6.84 -13.77 -2.80
CA GLU A 55 -5.69 -14.67 -3.02
C GLU A 55 -4.85 -14.30 -4.26
N ASN A 56 -4.65 -13.00 -4.49
CA ASN A 56 -3.90 -12.50 -5.64
C ASN A 56 -2.41 -12.87 -5.55
N ASP A 57 -1.72 -12.94 -6.71
CA ASP A 57 -0.27 -13.07 -6.78
C ASP A 57 0.42 -11.71 -6.84
N VAL A 58 -0.27 -10.70 -7.38
CA VAL A 58 0.21 -9.34 -7.50
C VAL A 58 -0.74 -8.38 -6.81
N PHE A 59 -0.19 -7.52 -5.97
CA PHE A 59 -0.89 -6.46 -5.25
C PHE A 59 -0.37 -5.11 -5.70
N ILE A 60 -1.27 -4.20 -6.07
CA ILE A 60 -0.93 -2.81 -6.39
C ILE A 60 -1.64 -1.91 -5.39
N LEU A 61 -0.87 -1.19 -4.59
CA LEU A 61 -1.35 -0.38 -3.48
C LEU A 61 -0.97 1.08 -3.70
N ASP A 62 -1.97 1.92 -3.94
CA ASP A 62 -1.78 3.35 -4.12
C ASP A 62 -1.99 4.09 -2.80
N GLU A 63 -0.91 4.72 -2.28
CA GLU A 63 -0.89 5.45 -1.00
C GLU A 63 -1.59 4.69 0.14
N PRO A 64 -1.25 3.42 0.43
CA PRO A 64 -2.06 2.57 1.30
C PRO A 64 -2.12 3.06 2.74
N PHE A 65 -1.12 3.81 3.20
CA PHE A 65 -1.01 4.26 4.59
C PHE A 65 -1.64 5.63 4.84
N ASN A 66 -1.96 6.38 3.80
CA ASN A 66 -2.47 7.74 3.92
C ASN A 66 -3.87 7.75 4.57
N GLY A 67 -4.00 8.48 5.69
CA GLY A 67 -5.24 8.57 6.47
C GLY A 67 -5.56 7.33 7.32
N VAL A 68 -4.67 6.35 7.38
CA VAL A 68 -4.77 5.18 8.27
C VAL A 68 -4.15 5.51 9.62
N ASP A 69 -4.79 5.08 10.72
CA ASP A 69 -4.25 5.23 12.07
C ASP A 69 -2.95 4.42 12.28
N LEU A 70 -2.15 4.80 13.25
CA LEU A 70 -0.85 4.17 13.53
C LEU A 70 -0.95 2.64 13.67
N LYS A 71 -1.94 2.16 14.43
CA LYS A 71 -2.16 0.71 14.62
C LYS A 71 -2.45 0.03 13.28
N GLY A 72 -3.28 0.63 12.45
CA GLY A 72 -3.59 0.13 11.11
C GLY A 72 -2.37 0.11 10.19
N CYS A 73 -1.54 1.16 10.20
CA CYS A 73 -0.30 1.20 9.42
C CYS A 73 0.66 0.07 9.81
N ILE A 74 0.90 -0.13 11.11
CA ILE A 74 1.76 -1.21 11.61
C ILE A 74 1.24 -2.57 11.17
N LEU A 75 -0.07 -2.78 11.27
CA LEU A 75 -0.73 -4.00 10.88
C LEU A 75 -0.59 -4.27 9.38
N MET A 76 -0.91 -3.28 8.54
CA MET A 76 -0.81 -3.41 7.08
C MET A 76 0.63 -3.69 6.65
N LYS A 77 1.63 -3.00 7.21
CA LYS A 77 3.05 -3.28 6.96
C LYS A 77 3.42 -4.73 7.33
N ARG A 78 2.92 -5.23 8.46
CA ARG A 78 3.14 -6.63 8.87
C ARG A 78 2.55 -7.63 7.86
N LEU A 79 1.33 -7.36 7.38
CA LEU A 79 0.68 -8.21 6.38
C LEU A 79 1.39 -8.16 5.03
N ILE A 80 1.88 -7.00 4.61
CA ILE A 80 2.71 -6.85 3.40
C ILE A 80 3.98 -7.71 3.50
N ARG A 81 4.68 -7.69 4.65
CA ARG A 81 5.84 -8.57 4.87
C ARG A 81 5.47 -10.06 4.80
N GLN A 82 4.27 -10.42 5.27
CA GLN A 82 3.79 -11.81 5.14
C GLN A 82 3.47 -12.19 3.69
N LEU A 83 2.91 -11.27 2.89
CA LEU A 83 2.73 -11.49 1.45
C LEU A 83 4.06 -11.74 0.75
N LYS A 84 5.07 -10.92 1.04
CA LYS A 84 6.43 -11.08 0.55
C LYS A 84 7.03 -12.44 0.93
N ALA A 85 6.88 -12.86 2.19
CA ALA A 85 7.34 -14.18 2.66
C ALA A 85 6.62 -15.35 1.97
N LYS A 86 5.47 -15.10 1.35
CA LYS A 86 4.72 -16.04 0.50
C LYS A 86 5.02 -15.85 -1.00
N GLU A 87 6.12 -15.18 -1.33
CA GLU A 87 6.56 -14.92 -2.72
C GLU A 87 5.55 -14.13 -3.57
N LYS A 88 4.67 -13.36 -2.93
CA LYS A 88 3.75 -12.47 -3.64
C LYS A 88 4.45 -11.18 -4.04
N THR A 89 4.09 -10.64 -5.21
CA THR A 89 4.58 -9.35 -5.66
C THR A 89 3.70 -8.23 -5.10
N VAL A 90 4.32 -7.23 -4.46
CA VAL A 90 3.60 -6.06 -3.94
C VAL A 90 4.24 -4.79 -4.49
N ILE A 91 3.46 -4.00 -5.21
CA ILE A 91 3.86 -2.69 -5.74
C ILE A 91 3.14 -1.63 -4.90
N ILE A 92 3.88 -0.67 -4.37
CA ILE A 92 3.35 0.36 -3.47
C ILE A 92 3.77 1.72 -3.99
N SER A 93 2.81 2.63 -4.22
CA SER A 93 3.12 4.06 -4.34
C SER A 93 3.02 4.73 -2.97
N SER A 94 3.96 5.59 -2.64
CA SER A 94 3.89 6.44 -1.45
C SER A 94 4.86 7.61 -1.54
N HIS A 95 4.50 8.73 -0.91
CA HIS A 95 5.38 9.86 -0.67
C HIS A 95 6.14 9.75 0.67
N LEU A 96 5.88 8.71 1.47
CA LEU A 96 6.51 8.45 2.77
C LEU A 96 7.68 7.48 2.61
N ILE A 97 8.87 7.98 2.24
CA ILE A 97 10.07 7.19 1.96
C ILE A 97 10.41 6.25 3.12
N ALA A 98 10.37 6.73 4.36
CA ALA A 98 10.64 5.92 5.55
C ALA A 98 9.72 4.70 5.65
N SER A 99 8.45 4.83 5.26
CA SER A 99 7.50 3.71 5.24
C SER A 99 7.82 2.68 4.15
N LEU A 100 8.24 3.15 2.97
CA LEU A 100 8.68 2.28 1.87
C LEU A 100 9.97 1.55 2.25
N ARG A 101 10.97 2.27 2.80
CA ARG A 101 12.25 1.69 3.19
C ARG A 101 12.13 0.56 4.22
N GLU A 102 11.10 0.65 5.06
CA GLU A 102 10.81 -0.38 6.07
C GLU A 102 10.32 -1.71 5.48
N ILE A 103 9.65 -1.71 4.31
CA ILE A 103 8.93 -2.88 3.80
C ILE A 103 9.30 -3.31 2.37
N CYS A 104 9.84 -2.40 1.55
CA CYS A 104 10.18 -2.66 0.16
C CYS A 104 11.63 -3.13 0.03
N ASP A 105 11.89 -3.99 -0.95
CA ASP A 105 13.25 -4.40 -1.34
C ASP A 105 13.91 -3.35 -2.22
N ILE A 106 13.11 -2.77 -3.13
CA ILE A 106 13.53 -1.82 -4.12
C ILE A 106 12.59 -0.62 -4.07
N ILE A 107 13.14 0.58 -4.16
CA ILE A 107 12.36 1.82 -4.26
C ILE A 107 12.73 2.49 -5.59
N HIS A 108 11.73 2.78 -6.41
CA HIS A 108 11.89 3.53 -7.64
C HIS A 108 11.43 4.97 -7.44
N TYR A 109 12.30 5.94 -7.76
CA TYR A 109 11.90 7.34 -7.82
C TYR A 109 11.30 7.63 -9.19
N LEU A 110 9.99 7.92 -9.20
CA LEU A 110 9.24 8.28 -10.40
C LEU A 110 9.10 9.79 -10.48
N ASN A 111 9.55 10.39 -11.58
CA ASN A 111 9.39 11.82 -11.84
C ASN A 111 8.95 12.02 -13.31
N GLU A 112 7.91 12.84 -13.51
CA GLU A 112 7.35 13.17 -14.84
C GLU A 112 7.07 11.94 -15.73
N GLY A 113 6.61 10.84 -15.12
CA GLY A 113 6.27 9.60 -15.83
C GLY A 113 7.47 8.70 -16.17
N VAL A 114 8.67 9.04 -15.71
CA VAL A 114 9.89 8.27 -15.93
C VAL A 114 10.47 7.78 -14.61
N ILE A 115 10.92 6.52 -14.58
CA ILE A 115 11.73 6.02 -13.46
C ILE A 115 13.11 6.65 -13.58
N TYR A 116 13.40 7.56 -12.65
CA TYR A 116 14.63 8.33 -12.66
C TYR A 116 15.78 7.59 -11.99
N LYS A 117 15.50 6.92 -10.87
CA LYS A 117 16.49 6.18 -10.10
C LYS A 117 15.86 5.03 -9.33
N GLU A 118 16.67 4.04 -9.05
CA GLU A 118 16.37 2.86 -8.25
C GLU A 118 17.28 2.81 -7.02
N TYR A 119 16.71 2.52 -5.84
CA TYR A 119 17.39 2.44 -4.56
C TYR A 119 17.16 1.05 -3.95
N HIS A 120 18.22 0.46 -3.41
CA HIS A 120 18.21 -0.89 -2.83
C HIS A 120 18.51 -0.90 -1.33
N GLU A 121 19.67 -0.36 -0.93
CA GLU A 121 20.15 -0.40 0.45
C GLU A 121 20.32 0.98 1.08
N GLU A 122 20.11 2.03 0.30
CA GLU A 122 20.24 3.42 0.74
C GLU A 122 19.30 3.72 1.90
N THR A 123 19.77 4.52 2.84
CA THR A 123 18.95 5.00 3.97
C THR A 123 17.88 5.99 3.51
N THR A 124 16.91 6.25 4.37
CA THR A 124 15.88 7.26 4.08
C THR A 124 16.49 8.63 3.80
N GLU A 125 17.49 9.03 4.59
CA GLU A 125 18.19 10.30 4.49
C GLU A 125 18.94 10.42 3.16
N GLU A 126 19.66 9.38 2.75
CA GLU A 126 20.38 9.34 1.47
C GLU A 126 19.44 9.46 0.27
N ILE A 127 18.28 8.80 0.32
CA ILE A 127 17.26 8.89 -0.73
C ILE A 127 16.68 10.32 -0.79
N GLU A 128 16.34 10.90 0.35
CA GLU A 128 15.78 12.25 0.45
C GLU A 128 16.77 13.31 -0.07
N GLU A 129 18.04 13.23 0.32
CA GLU A 129 19.10 14.12 -0.15
C GLU A 129 19.30 14.02 -1.68
N ASP A 130 19.32 12.80 -2.22
CA ASP A 130 19.49 12.58 -3.65
C ASP A 130 18.29 13.14 -4.45
N ILE A 131 17.06 12.94 -4.00
CA ILE A 131 15.86 13.50 -4.62
C ILE A 131 15.92 15.05 -4.61
N LEU A 132 16.31 15.66 -3.49
CA LEU A 132 16.43 17.11 -3.37
C LEU A 132 17.52 17.68 -4.29
N CYS A 133 18.67 17.03 -4.39
CA CYS A 133 19.76 17.46 -5.28
C CYS A 133 19.35 17.38 -6.75
N ASN A 134 18.63 16.35 -7.14
CA ASN A 134 18.18 16.16 -8.51
C ASN A 134 17.05 17.13 -8.91
N THR A 135 16.13 17.41 -7.99
CA THR A 135 15.07 18.41 -8.21
C THR A 135 15.65 19.81 -8.46
N LYS A 136 16.71 20.20 -7.76
CA LYS A 136 17.40 21.49 -7.99
C LYS A 136 18.08 21.56 -9.37
N LYS A 137 18.66 20.48 -9.86
CA LYS A 137 19.26 20.45 -11.21
C LYS A 137 18.22 20.61 -12.31
N ILE A 138 17.05 19.98 -12.17
CA ILE A 138 15.95 20.08 -13.13
C ILE A 138 15.40 21.52 -13.16
N GLN A 139 15.21 22.16 -12.01
CA GLN A 139 14.73 23.56 -11.94
C GLN A 139 15.74 24.56 -12.50
N SER A 140 17.03 24.35 -12.27
CA SER A 140 18.06 25.24 -12.82
C SER A 140 18.19 25.16 -14.35
N THR A 141 17.77 24.08 -14.96
CA THR A 141 17.80 23.89 -16.41
C THR A 141 16.56 24.48 -17.11
N SER A 142 15.43 24.60 -16.42
CA SER A 142 14.15 25.05 -17.00
C SER A 142 13.89 26.55 -16.85
N TYR A 143 14.65 27.29 -16.04
CA TYR A 143 14.44 28.74 -15.81
C TYR A 143 15.35 29.66 -16.60
N PHE A 144 16.24 29.16 -17.49
CA PHE A 144 17.16 29.95 -18.27
C PHE A 144 17.16 29.60 -19.78
N GLN A 145 15.96 29.43 -20.34
CA GLN A 145 15.79 29.52 -21.80
C GLN A 145 14.74 30.56 -22.16
#